data_4c4fb6ef77ee019820cf87b389956770
#
_entry.id   4c4fb6ef77ee019820cf87b389956770
#
_cell.length_a   1.000
_cell.length_b   1.000
_cell.length_c   1.000
_cell.angle_alpha   90.00
_cell.angle_beta   90.00
_cell.angle_gamma   90.00
#
_symmetry.space_group_name_H-M   'P 1'
#
loop_
_entity.id
_entity.type
_entity.pdbx_description
1 polymer ?
#
loop_
_entity_poly.entity_id
_entity_poly.type
_entity_poly.pdbx_seq_one_letter_code
_entity_poly.pdbx_strand_id
1 'polypeptide(L)'
;LEGILNRYFSPGYRQRTNNEWEGLESFAHHARKLREIIASGKIEVQDELRDGNLYATRHLVLCTKRNGEEIDMEVYMFAETDDSGRFIRIEEATLMLKGLESDRDLGNAK
;
A
#
# COMPACT_ATOMS: atom_id res chain seq x y z
N LEU A 1 2.24 1.96 -15.61
CA LEU A 1 1.83 2.19 -14.22
C LEU A 1 0.57 3.07 -14.13
N GLU A 2 0.55 4.18 -14.87
CA GLU A 2 -0.59 5.10 -14.80
C GLU A 2 -1.90 4.48 -15.29
N GLY A 3 -1.85 3.63 -16.31
CA GLY A 3 -3.02 2.90 -16.76
C GLY A 3 -3.57 1.97 -15.68
N ILE A 4 -2.69 1.33 -14.90
CA ILE A 4 -3.08 0.48 -13.79
C ILE A 4 -3.71 1.32 -12.68
N LEU A 5 -3.10 2.47 -12.36
CA LEU A 5 -3.63 3.35 -11.32
C LEU A 5 -5.03 3.86 -11.66
N ASN A 6 -5.26 4.29 -12.90
CA ASN A 6 -6.58 4.76 -13.34
C ASN A 6 -7.63 3.67 -13.31
N ARG A 7 -7.23 2.43 -13.49
CA ARG A 7 -8.14 1.28 -13.49
C ARG A 7 -8.66 0.96 -12.10
N TYR A 8 -7.80 1.07 -11.07
CA TYR A 8 -8.12 0.64 -9.71
C TYR A 8 -8.37 1.78 -8.74
N PHE A 9 -7.97 3.00 -9.08
CA PHE A 9 -8.06 4.15 -8.19
C PHE A 9 -8.84 5.28 -8.86
N SER A 10 -9.75 5.88 -8.09
CA SER A 10 -10.49 7.07 -8.52
C SER A 10 -9.54 8.27 -8.67
N PRO A 11 -9.82 9.23 -9.57
CA PRO A 11 -9.03 10.46 -9.65
C PRO A 11 -8.97 11.24 -8.33
N GLY A 12 -10.00 11.13 -7.49
CA GLY A 12 -10.04 11.77 -6.18
C GLY A 12 -9.49 10.90 -5.06
N TYR A 13 -8.78 9.81 -5.40
CA TYR A 13 -8.22 8.91 -4.41
C TYR A 13 -7.32 9.59 -3.40
N ARG A 14 -7.44 9.18 -2.15
CA ARG A 14 -6.54 9.61 -1.08
C ARG A 14 -6.24 8.42 -0.18
N GLN A 15 -5.02 8.41 0.36
CA GLN A 15 -4.66 7.40 1.33
C GLN A 15 -3.95 8.02 2.53
N ARG A 16 -4.13 7.38 3.67
CA ARG A 16 -3.38 7.69 4.88
C ARG A 16 -2.58 6.45 5.26
N THR A 17 -1.25 6.61 5.30
CA THR A 17 -0.35 5.55 5.74
C THR A 17 0.40 6.05 6.96
N ASN A 18 0.18 5.39 8.11
CA ASN A 18 0.83 5.76 9.36
C ASN A 18 0.70 7.27 9.66
N ASN A 19 -0.52 7.79 9.49
CA ASN A 19 -0.89 9.19 9.75
C ASN A 19 -0.38 10.22 8.73
N GLU A 20 0.09 9.79 7.57
CA GLU A 20 0.43 10.71 6.47
C GLU A 20 -0.57 10.55 5.32
N TRP A 21 -1.22 11.66 4.93
CA TRP A 21 -2.17 11.69 3.83
C TRP A 21 -1.50 12.04 2.52
N GLU A 22 -1.92 11.38 1.44
CA GLU A 22 -1.50 11.73 0.08
C GLU A 22 -2.63 11.45 -0.91
N GLY A 23 -2.63 12.18 -2.04
CA GLY A 23 -3.55 11.95 -3.13
C GLY A 23 -2.97 10.99 -4.15
N LEU A 24 -3.70 10.83 -5.27
CA LEU A 24 -3.32 9.86 -6.30
C LEU A 24 -1.95 10.17 -6.92
N GLU A 25 -1.66 11.44 -7.20
CA GLU A 25 -0.39 11.83 -7.81
C GLU A 25 0.80 11.51 -6.91
N SER A 26 0.70 11.87 -5.63
CA SER A 26 1.73 11.57 -4.65
C SER A 26 1.90 10.07 -4.46
N PHE A 27 0.78 9.33 -4.41
CA PHE A 27 0.80 7.88 -4.32
C PHE A 27 1.49 7.25 -5.55
N ALA A 28 1.23 7.77 -6.75
CA ALA A 28 1.88 7.29 -7.97
C ALA A 28 3.40 7.50 -7.92
N HIS A 29 3.83 8.66 -7.42
CA HIS A 29 5.25 8.94 -7.22
C HIS A 29 5.88 7.97 -6.24
N HIS A 30 5.21 7.72 -5.12
CA HIS A 30 5.61 6.77 -4.09
C HIS A 30 5.73 5.35 -4.68
N ALA A 31 4.74 4.91 -5.47
CA ALA A 31 4.76 3.59 -6.09
C ALA A 31 5.95 3.43 -7.05
N ARG A 32 6.26 4.46 -7.83
CA ARG A 32 7.43 4.45 -8.72
C ARG A 32 8.74 4.35 -7.93
N LYS A 33 8.82 5.05 -6.79
CA LYS A 33 9.99 4.99 -5.90
C LYS A 33 10.18 3.60 -5.35
N LEU A 34 9.11 2.95 -4.91
CA LEU A 34 9.16 1.58 -4.41
C LEU A 34 9.65 0.60 -5.48
N ARG A 35 9.24 0.79 -6.74
CA ARG A 35 9.70 -0.06 -7.84
C ARG A 35 11.20 0.02 -8.08
N GLU A 36 11.83 1.16 -7.73
CA GLU A 36 13.28 1.31 -7.83
C GLU A 36 14.01 0.57 -6.71
N ILE A 37 13.39 0.43 -5.55
CA ILE A 37 14.01 -0.16 -4.35
C ILE A 37 13.76 -1.66 -4.28
N ILE A 38 12.57 -2.11 -4.66
CA ILE A 38 12.10 -3.48 -4.44
C ILE A 38 12.32 -4.32 -5.70
N ALA A 39 13.02 -5.44 -5.55
CA ALA A 39 13.25 -6.41 -6.64
C ALA A 39 12.04 -7.33 -6.81
N SER A 40 11.46 -7.80 -5.70
CA SER A 40 10.31 -8.70 -5.72
C SER A 40 9.51 -8.55 -4.43
N GLY A 41 8.23 -8.93 -4.50
CA GLY A 41 7.37 -8.87 -3.34
C GLY A 41 6.12 -9.69 -3.57
N LYS A 42 5.47 -10.05 -2.46
CA LYS A 42 4.16 -10.68 -2.51
C LYS A 42 3.31 -10.22 -1.33
N ILE A 43 2.01 -10.34 -1.48
CA ILE A 43 1.04 -10.01 -0.45
C ILE A 43 0.32 -11.29 -0.05
N GLU A 44 0.26 -11.55 1.27
CA GLU A 44 -0.48 -12.67 1.83
C GLU A 44 -1.59 -12.14 2.73
N VAL A 45 -2.83 -12.26 2.28
CA VAL A 45 -4.00 -11.82 3.06
C VAL A 45 -4.25 -12.83 4.18
N GLN A 46 -4.28 -12.34 5.42
CA GLN A 46 -4.54 -13.16 6.60
C GLN A 46 -6.01 -13.11 7.00
N ASP A 47 -6.60 -11.93 7.01
CA ASP A 47 -8.01 -11.70 7.30
C ASP A 47 -8.57 -10.71 6.31
N GLU A 48 -9.82 -10.89 5.91
CA GLU A 48 -10.48 -10.05 4.93
C GLU A 48 -11.97 -9.95 5.27
N LEU A 49 -12.48 -8.71 5.27
CA LEU A 49 -13.90 -8.42 5.49
C LEU A 49 -14.36 -7.41 4.45
N ARG A 50 -15.58 -7.61 3.97
CA ARG A 50 -16.20 -6.67 3.04
C ARG A 50 -17.66 -6.43 3.45
N ASP A 51 -18.07 -5.17 3.44
CA ASP A 51 -19.46 -4.76 3.68
C ASP A 51 -19.78 -3.60 2.74
N GLY A 52 -20.51 -3.89 1.66
CA GLY A 52 -20.81 -2.90 0.63
C GLY A 52 -19.54 -2.33 0.01
N ASN A 53 -19.38 -1.01 0.11
CA ASN A 53 -18.22 -0.30 -0.41
C ASN A 53 -17.04 -0.26 0.57
N LEU A 54 -17.19 -0.87 1.74
CA LEU A 54 -16.13 -0.91 2.75
C LEU A 54 -15.39 -2.24 2.71
N TYR A 55 -14.06 -2.17 2.83
CA TYR A 55 -13.20 -3.33 2.71
C TYR A 55 -12.06 -3.22 3.69
N ALA A 56 -11.82 -4.26 4.46
CA ALA A 56 -10.75 -4.26 5.45
C ALA A 56 -9.92 -5.53 5.34
N THR A 57 -8.61 -5.39 5.51
CA THR A 57 -7.71 -6.54 5.54
C THR A 57 -6.65 -6.39 6.63
N ARG A 58 -6.17 -7.54 7.09
CA ARG A 58 -4.87 -7.67 7.71
C ARG A 58 -4.05 -8.54 6.78
N HIS A 59 -2.95 -8.02 6.27
CA HIS A 59 -2.13 -8.76 5.31
C HIS A 59 -0.64 -8.56 5.56
N LEU A 60 0.15 -9.49 5.04
CA LEU A 60 1.60 -9.41 5.08
C LEU A 60 2.10 -8.93 3.72
N VAL A 61 3.08 -8.05 3.75
CA VAL A 61 3.83 -7.62 2.57
C VAL A 61 5.25 -8.14 2.76
N LEU A 62 5.65 -9.08 1.91
CA LEU A 62 6.95 -9.75 1.98
C LEU A 62 7.76 -9.31 0.79
N CYS A 63 8.80 -8.53 1.01
CA CYS A 63 9.59 -7.90 -0.05
C CYS A 63 11.06 -8.28 0.03
N THR A 64 11.70 -8.33 -1.14
CA THR A 64 13.16 -8.41 -1.25
C THR A 64 13.63 -7.16 -1.98
N LYS A 65 14.52 -6.40 -1.37
CA LYS A 65 15.14 -5.23 -1.99
C LYS A 65 16.13 -5.68 -3.08
N ARG A 66 16.46 -4.75 -3.97
CA ARG A 66 17.42 -5.05 -5.04
C ARG A 66 18.82 -5.38 -4.52
N ASN A 67 19.16 -4.95 -3.30
CA ASN A 67 20.41 -5.31 -2.65
C ASN A 67 20.37 -6.66 -1.92
N GLY A 68 19.25 -7.39 -2.00
CA GLY A 68 19.08 -8.72 -1.38
C GLY A 68 18.52 -8.70 0.02
N GLU A 69 18.37 -7.55 0.65
CA GLU A 69 17.79 -7.47 2.00
C GLU A 69 16.29 -7.74 1.96
N GLU A 70 15.77 -8.42 2.98
CA GLU A 70 14.35 -8.75 3.10
C GLU A 70 13.64 -7.79 4.04
N ILE A 71 12.41 -7.43 3.67
CA ILE A 71 11.53 -6.58 4.49
C ILE A 71 10.17 -7.28 4.58
N ASP A 72 9.73 -7.54 5.81
CA ASP A 72 8.41 -8.12 6.06
C ASP A 72 7.60 -7.13 6.89
N MET A 73 6.42 -6.77 6.39
CA MET A 73 5.51 -5.86 7.08
C MET A 73 4.14 -6.49 7.24
N GLU A 74 3.53 -6.26 8.39
CA GLU A 74 2.12 -6.56 8.62
C GLU A 74 1.35 -5.26 8.43
N VAL A 75 0.28 -5.30 7.61
CA VAL A 75 -0.51 -4.14 7.27
C VAL A 75 -1.94 -4.34 7.73
N TYR A 76 -2.47 -3.34 8.43
CA TYR A 76 -3.88 -3.25 8.80
C TYR A 76 -4.49 -2.17 7.93
N MET A 77 -5.40 -2.57 7.03
CA MET A 77 -5.93 -1.68 6.01
C MET A 77 -7.45 -1.57 6.11
N PHE A 78 -7.93 -0.34 5.94
CA PHE A 78 -9.35 -0.05 5.77
C PHE A 78 -9.52 0.75 4.48
N ALA A 79 -10.42 0.28 3.61
CA ALA A 79 -10.59 0.87 2.29
C ALA A 79 -12.05 1.12 1.97
N GLU A 80 -12.28 2.09 1.08
CA GLU A 80 -13.60 2.41 0.56
C GLU A 80 -13.50 2.52 -0.97
N THR A 81 -14.48 1.91 -1.67
CA THR A 81 -14.57 1.96 -3.13
C THR A 81 -15.74 2.83 -3.56
N ASP A 82 -15.69 3.35 -4.79
CA ASP A 82 -16.83 3.99 -5.42
C ASP A 82 -17.75 2.94 -6.05
N ASP A 83 -18.86 3.38 -6.68
CA ASP A 83 -19.84 2.48 -7.27
C ASP A 83 -19.28 1.69 -8.48
N SER A 84 -18.18 2.15 -9.07
CA SER A 84 -17.50 1.42 -10.15
C SER A 84 -16.49 0.40 -9.63
N GLY A 85 -16.27 0.34 -8.30
CA GLY A 85 -15.33 -0.58 -7.68
C GLY A 85 -13.90 -0.04 -7.56
N ARG A 86 -13.66 1.23 -7.90
CA ARG A 86 -12.34 1.83 -7.75
C ARG A 86 -12.15 2.38 -6.35
N PHE A 87 -10.93 2.30 -5.83
CA PHE A 87 -10.62 2.84 -4.51
C PHE A 87 -10.70 4.36 -4.50
N ILE A 88 -11.41 4.91 -3.52
CA ILE A 88 -11.47 6.36 -3.26
C ILE A 88 -10.73 6.73 -2.00
N ARG A 89 -10.53 5.77 -1.09
CA ARG A 89 -9.85 5.99 0.18
C ARG A 89 -9.24 4.69 0.67
N ILE A 90 -7.99 4.77 1.12
CA ILE A 90 -7.35 3.69 1.89
C ILE A 90 -6.69 4.33 3.10
N GLU A 91 -6.89 3.72 4.26
CA GLU A 91 -6.17 4.08 5.48
C GLU A 91 -5.49 2.82 5.99
N GLU A 92 -4.20 2.91 6.31
CA GLU A 92 -3.46 1.76 6.76
C GLU A 92 -2.43 2.11 7.82
N ALA A 93 -2.18 1.13 8.69
CA ALA A 93 -1.10 1.15 9.64
C ALA A 93 -0.20 -0.05 9.37
N THR A 94 1.10 0.14 9.48
CA THR A 94 2.09 -0.90 9.21
C THR A 94 2.92 -1.21 10.44
N LEU A 95 3.27 -2.50 10.58
CA LEU A 95 4.17 -2.98 11.61
C LEU A 95 5.30 -3.74 10.92
N MET A 96 6.53 -3.27 11.08
CA MET A 96 7.68 -3.96 10.51
C MET A 96 8.01 -5.19 11.34
N LEU A 97 7.98 -6.36 10.71
CA LEU A 97 8.32 -7.63 11.35
C LEU A 97 9.78 -8.01 11.13
N LYS A 98 10.33 -7.61 9.97
CA LYS A 98 11.71 -7.88 9.58
C LYS A 98 12.18 -6.75 8.67
N GLY A 99 13.41 -6.26 8.91
CA GLY A 99 13.99 -5.19 8.11
C GLY A 99 14.88 -4.30 8.96
N LEU A 100 15.47 -3.29 8.31
CA LEU A 100 16.29 -2.30 8.99
C LEU A 100 15.42 -1.17 9.54
N GLU A 101 15.90 -0.49 10.56
CA GLU A 101 15.20 0.67 11.12
C GLU A 101 14.86 1.71 10.05
N SER A 102 15.79 1.92 9.10
CA SER A 102 15.59 2.85 8.00
C SER A 102 14.48 2.43 7.03
N ASP A 103 14.00 1.18 7.09
CA ASP A 103 12.95 0.67 6.23
C ASP A 103 11.54 0.91 6.79
N ARG A 104 11.42 1.38 8.02
CA ARG A 104 10.11 1.57 8.67
C ARG A 104 9.19 2.48 7.90
N ASP A 105 9.74 3.51 7.27
CA ASP A 105 8.96 4.50 6.53
C ASP A 105 8.86 4.17 5.04
N LEU A 106 9.20 2.94 4.64
CA LEU A 106 9.15 2.53 3.24
C LEU A 106 7.74 2.68 2.64
N GLY A 107 6.70 2.46 3.43
CA GLY A 107 5.31 2.67 3.03
C GLY A 107 5.00 4.13 2.68
N ASN A 108 5.83 5.08 3.12
CA ASN A 108 5.73 6.51 2.83
C ASN A 108 6.92 7.03 2.04
N ALA A 109 7.63 6.16 1.32
CA ALA A 109 8.80 6.54 0.53
C ALA A 109 8.45 7.64 -0.49
N LYS A 110 9.34 8.64 -0.63
CA LYS A 110 9.10 9.82 -1.49
C LYS A 110 10.27 10.13 -2.41
#